data_1cdf4c9ec1a5eb5f627903054ae1ef9a
#
_entry.id   1cdf4c9ec1a5eb5f627903054ae1ef9a
#
_cell.length_a   1.000
_cell.length_b   1.000
_cell.length_c   1.000
_cell.angle_alpha   90.00
_cell.angle_beta   90.00
_cell.angle_gamma   90.00
#
_symmetry.space_group_name_H-M   'P 1'
#
loop_
_entity.id
_entity.type
_entity.pdbx_description
1 polymer ?
#
loop_
_entity_poly.entity_id
_entity_poly.type
_entity_poly.pdbx_seq_one_letter_code
_entity_poly.pdbx_strand_id
1 'polypeptide(L)'
;MNTNMSLTVLTDIPTEEMQKVLMFIDNANQIISEYFGVRTSFDIVICHGSWEMEIQVISRRRELPLQYDDTKSVAITDYHLKEIIIRYDVAKFGHYLHELIHGIIIKNHSQQLREGLAWYFTLKLTEGCRYVRPKYPSWIDNLYLYPVKKLARIIGDDFLKDFALGKGVIQEDAFPPDVQELFLPEEFYYAKKRYNN
;
A
#
# COMPACT_ATOMS: atom_id res chain seq x y z
N MET A 1 1.63 -20.70 -11.09
CA MET A 1 3.02 -20.40 -10.70
C MET A 1 3.03 -20.16 -9.20
N ASN A 2 3.72 -20.99 -8.43
CA ASN A 2 3.93 -20.73 -7.00
C ASN A 2 4.98 -19.62 -6.89
N THR A 3 4.56 -18.38 -6.74
CA THR A 3 5.45 -17.30 -6.31
C THR A 3 5.65 -17.48 -4.80
N ASN A 4 6.78 -18.07 -4.42
CA ASN A 4 7.17 -18.16 -3.02
C ASN A 4 7.54 -16.74 -2.57
N MET A 5 6.68 -16.13 -1.77
CA MET A 5 6.97 -14.93 -1.00
C MET A 5 8.00 -15.33 0.08
N SER A 6 9.11 -14.60 0.20
CA SER A 6 10.05 -14.80 1.30
C SER A 6 9.71 -13.88 2.48
N LEU A 7 10.00 -14.34 3.69
CA LEU A 7 9.88 -13.56 4.92
C LEU A 7 11.28 -13.44 5.54
N THR A 8 11.77 -12.21 5.64
CA THR A 8 13.03 -11.88 6.31
C THR A 8 12.73 -11.18 7.62
N VAL A 9 13.27 -11.69 8.72
CA VAL A 9 13.16 -11.11 10.05
C VAL A 9 14.52 -10.59 10.47
N LEU A 10 14.61 -9.29 10.78
CA LEU A 10 15.88 -8.61 11.03
C LEU A 10 16.26 -8.53 12.51
N THR A 11 15.30 -8.78 13.38
CA THR A 11 15.46 -8.65 14.83
C THR A 11 14.90 -9.87 15.54
N ASP A 12 15.35 -10.10 16.76
CA ASP A 12 14.77 -11.14 17.60
C ASP A 12 13.36 -10.72 18.02
N ILE A 13 12.36 -11.37 17.43
CA ILE A 13 10.95 -11.15 17.74
C ILE A 13 10.50 -12.22 18.75
N PRO A 14 9.85 -11.84 19.87
CA PRO A 14 9.23 -12.80 20.75
C PRO A 14 8.29 -13.75 20.03
N THR A 15 8.32 -15.03 20.37
CA THR A 15 7.56 -16.09 19.66
C THR A 15 6.08 -15.75 19.49
N GLU A 16 5.45 -15.18 20.51
CA GLU A 16 4.03 -14.77 20.48
C GLU A 16 3.78 -13.66 19.45
N GLU A 17 4.65 -12.65 19.40
CA GLU A 17 4.54 -11.57 18.42
C GLU A 17 4.84 -12.07 17.00
N MET A 18 5.78 -13.00 16.83
CA MET A 18 6.04 -13.63 15.54
C MET A 18 4.82 -14.40 15.04
N GLN A 19 4.16 -15.18 15.91
CA GLN A 19 2.92 -15.89 15.55
C GLN A 19 1.84 -14.91 15.09
N LYS A 20 1.70 -13.79 15.77
CA LYS A 20 0.75 -12.74 15.41
C LYS A 20 1.09 -12.09 14.05
N VAL A 21 2.37 -11.80 13.79
CA VAL A 21 2.84 -11.30 12.48
C VAL A 21 2.48 -12.27 11.36
N LEU A 22 2.81 -13.57 11.54
CA LEU A 22 2.50 -14.60 10.55
C LEU A 22 0.99 -14.71 10.31
N MET A 23 0.19 -14.70 11.38
CA MET A 23 -1.28 -14.70 11.27
C MET A 23 -1.80 -13.49 10.50
N PHE A 24 -1.24 -12.30 10.69
CA PHE A 24 -1.64 -11.10 9.96
C PHE A 24 -1.31 -11.21 8.47
N ILE A 25 -0.12 -11.71 8.13
CA ILE A 25 0.31 -11.91 6.75
C ILE A 25 -0.59 -12.95 6.05
N ASP A 26 -0.83 -14.10 6.70
CA ASP A 26 -1.65 -15.18 6.13
C ASP A 26 -3.10 -14.74 5.92
N ASN A 27 -3.71 -14.10 6.93
CA ASN A 27 -5.08 -13.59 6.81
C ASN A 27 -5.21 -12.52 5.74
N ALA A 28 -4.26 -11.60 5.64
CA ALA A 28 -4.27 -10.56 4.60
C ALA A 28 -4.12 -11.18 3.21
N ASN A 29 -3.22 -12.14 3.02
CA ASN A 29 -3.07 -12.87 1.75
C ASN A 29 -4.31 -13.69 1.40
N GLN A 30 -4.98 -14.27 2.39
CA GLN A 30 -6.24 -14.98 2.17
C GLN A 30 -7.32 -14.02 1.66
N ILE A 31 -7.54 -12.90 2.35
CA ILE A 31 -8.53 -11.88 1.96
C ILE A 31 -8.23 -11.34 0.55
N ILE A 32 -6.97 -11.06 0.24
CA ILE A 32 -6.53 -10.61 -1.08
C ILE A 32 -6.83 -11.69 -2.13
N SER A 33 -6.48 -12.95 -1.84
CA SER A 33 -6.70 -14.06 -2.76
C SER A 33 -8.19 -14.30 -3.03
N GLU A 34 -9.03 -14.23 -2.00
CA GLU A 34 -10.48 -14.39 -2.13
C GLU A 34 -11.12 -13.28 -2.95
N TYR A 35 -10.68 -12.03 -2.75
CA TYR A 35 -11.27 -10.88 -3.44
C TYR A 35 -10.69 -10.64 -4.82
N PHE A 36 -9.37 -10.67 -4.98
CA PHE A 36 -8.67 -10.35 -6.24
C PHE A 36 -8.36 -11.56 -7.12
N GLY A 37 -8.42 -12.78 -6.58
CA GLY A 37 -8.02 -14.01 -7.29
C GLY A 37 -6.50 -14.15 -7.46
N VAL A 38 -5.70 -13.33 -6.78
CA VAL A 38 -4.23 -13.33 -6.83
C VAL A 38 -3.66 -13.21 -5.42
N ARG A 39 -2.37 -13.51 -5.26
CA ARG A 39 -1.60 -13.27 -4.03
C ARG A 39 -0.46 -12.32 -4.30
N THR A 40 0.00 -11.60 -3.28
CA THR A 40 1.22 -10.83 -3.42
C THR A 40 2.42 -11.74 -3.67
N SER A 41 3.36 -11.26 -4.48
CA SER A 41 4.65 -11.92 -4.76
C SER A 41 5.82 -11.13 -4.17
N PHE A 42 5.54 -10.08 -3.39
CA PHE A 42 6.58 -9.27 -2.78
C PHE A 42 7.13 -9.96 -1.54
N ASP A 43 8.41 -9.84 -1.33
CA ASP A 43 9.08 -10.30 -0.13
C ASP A 43 8.75 -9.38 1.04
N ILE A 44 8.68 -9.92 2.25
CA ILE A 44 8.36 -9.16 3.45
C ILE A 44 9.56 -9.10 4.36
N VAL A 45 9.91 -7.90 4.79
CA VAL A 45 10.97 -7.60 5.76
C VAL A 45 10.32 -7.07 7.04
N ILE A 46 10.50 -7.79 8.14
CA ILE A 46 10.00 -7.39 9.46
C ILE A 46 11.12 -6.75 10.25
N CYS A 47 10.87 -5.54 10.76
CA CYS A 47 11.81 -4.78 11.58
C CYS A 47 11.15 -4.28 12.87
N HIS A 48 11.96 -3.84 13.83
CA HIS A 48 11.56 -3.24 15.10
C HIS A 48 11.99 -1.78 15.17
N GLY A 49 11.04 -0.90 15.46
CA GLY A 49 11.32 0.51 15.63
C GLY A 49 11.63 1.28 14.35
N SER A 50 11.62 2.60 14.45
CA SER A 50 11.87 3.50 13.32
C SER A 50 13.30 3.43 12.81
N TRP A 51 14.27 3.21 13.71
CA TRP A 51 15.69 3.15 13.37
C TRP A 51 16.03 1.96 12.45
N GLU A 52 15.56 0.75 12.76
CA GLU A 52 15.76 -0.40 11.88
C GLU A 52 15.12 -0.19 10.52
N MET A 53 13.90 0.35 10.51
CA MET A 53 13.20 0.66 9.28
C MET A 53 13.97 1.68 8.44
N GLU A 54 14.47 2.75 9.04
CA GLU A 54 15.30 3.76 8.37
C GLU A 54 16.55 3.15 7.76
N ILE A 55 17.28 2.33 8.50
CA ILE A 55 18.46 1.60 7.99
C ILE A 55 18.08 0.74 6.78
N GLN A 56 16.96 0.01 6.84
CA GLN A 56 16.52 -0.83 5.74
C GLN A 56 16.18 -0.01 4.50
N VAL A 57 15.50 1.11 4.67
CA VAL A 57 15.16 2.02 3.57
C VAL A 57 16.43 2.62 2.97
N ILE A 58 17.32 3.17 3.79
CA ILE A 58 18.58 3.78 3.33
C ILE A 58 19.48 2.75 2.62
N SER A 59 19.64 1.55 3.19
CA SER A 59 20.50 0.52 2.61
C SER A 59 20.02 0.02 1.25
N ARG A 60 18.73 0.08 0.97
CA ARG A 60 18.12 -0.39 -0.28
C ARG A 60 17.95 0.70 -1.33
N ARG A 61 17.74 1.93 -0.90
CA ARG A 61 17.57 3.08 -1.79
C ARG A 61 18.87 3.87 -1.87
N ARG A 62 19.58 3.73 -2.98
CA ARG A 62 20.79 4.53 -3.26
C ARG A 62 20.52 6.03 -3.41
N GLU A 63 19.26 6.40 -3.68
CA GLU A 63 18.81 7.80 -3.85
C GLU A 63 17.45 7.96 -3.17
N LEU A 64 17.46 8.32 -1.89
CA LEU A 64 16.25 8.81 -1.22
C LEU A 64 15.99 10.26 -1.67
N PRO A 65 14.77 10.61 -2.09
CA PRO A 65 14.40 12.02 -2.08
C PRO A 65 14.50 12.49 -0.62
N LEU A 66 15.29 13.54 -0.38
CA LEU A 66 15.65 14.16 0.90
C LEU A 66 14.44 14.62 1.79
N GLN A 67 13.22 14.22 1.49
CA GLN A 67 11.99 14.71 2.11
C GLN A 67 11.11 13.63 2.73
N TYR A 68 11.58 12.40 2.84
CA TYR A 68 10.81 11.33 3.45
C TYR A 68 11.09 11.31 4.95
N ASP A 69 10.13 11.76 5.77
CA ASP A 69 10.17 11.60 7.24
C ASP A 69 9.79 10.15 7.57
N ASP A 70 10.74 9.22 7.32
CA ASP A 70 10.55 7.78 7.50
C ASP A 70 10.38 7.39 8.97
N THR A 71 10.69 8.30 9.90
CA THR A 71 10.63 8.01 11.34
C THR A 71 9.22 7.74 11.85
N LYS A 72 8.20 8.18 11.10
CA LYS A 72 6.77 7.97 11.42
C LYS A 72 6.12 6.87 10.62
N SER A 73 6.81 6.33 9.62
CA SER A 73 6.24 5.28 8.78
C SER A 73 6.11 3.97 9.55
N VAL A 74 4.97 3.31 9.37
CA VAL A 74 4.68 1.99 9.95
C VAL A 74 5.10 0.88 9.00
N ALA A 75 4.96 1.13 7.70
CA ALA A 75 5.31 0.20 6.65
C ALA A 75 5.62 0.95 5.35
N ILE A 76 6.36 0.33 4.45
CA ILE A 76 6.76 0.88 3.14
C ILE A 76 6.80 -0.25 2.11
N THR A 77 6.24 -0.01 0.93
CA THR A 77 6.36 -0.91 -0.22
C THR A 77 7.37 -0.37 -1.23
N ASP A 78 8.39 -1.17 -1.54
CA ASP A 78 9.36 -0.90 -2.61
C ASP A 78 9.02 -1.73 -3.86
N TYR A 79 8.53 -1.06 -4.90
CA TYR A 79 8.15 -1.70 -6.15
C TYR A 79 9.34 -2.13 -7.02
N HIS A 80 10.52 -1.54 -6.81
CA HIS A 80 11.71 -1.91 -7.59
C HIS A 80 12.33 -3.19 -7.07
N LEU A 81 12.42 -3.32 -5.75
CA LEU A 81 12.95 -4.51 -5.09
C LEU A 81 11.87 -5.57 -4.90
N LYS A 82 10.59 -5.21 -5.08
CA LYS A 82 9.44 -6.04 -4.74
C LYS A 82 9.48 -6.49 -3.28
N GLU A 83 9.75 -5.54 -2.40
CA GLU A 83 9.82 -5.75 -0.96
C GLU A 83 8.82 -4.88 -0.23
N ILE A 84 8.31 -5.40 0.88
CA ILE A 84 7.47 -4.71 1.85
C ILE A 84 8.21 -4.72 3.17
N ILE A 85 8.52 -3.54 3.71
CA ILE A 85 9.19 -3.39 5.01
C ILE A 85 8.13 -2.97 6.02
N ILE A 86 7.97 -3.73 7.11
CA ILE A 86 6.93 -3.50 8.12
C ILE A 86 7.53 -3.52 9.52
N ARG A 87 7.16 -2.52 10.31
CA ARG A 87 7.47 -2.43 11.75
C ARG A 87 6.44 -3.23 12.56
N TYR A 88 6.84 -4.37 13.11
CA TYR A 88 5.90 -5.20 13.87
C TYR A 88 5.45 -4.56 15.19
N ASP A 89 6.28 -3.69 15.80
CA ASP A 89 6.03 -3.03 17.08
C ASP A 89 4.81 -2.09 17.07
N VAL A 90 4.48 -1.54 15.91
CA VAL A 90 3.36 -0.58 15.75
C VAL A 90 2.34 -0.99 14.68
N ALA A 91 2.68 -1.92 13.81
CA ALA A 91 1.80 -2.35 12.73
C ALA A 91 0.59 -3.12 13.28
N LYS A 92 -0.57 -2.83 12.70
CA LYS A 92 -1.83 -3.53 12.92
C LYS A 92 -2.21 -4.26 11.65
N PHE A 93 -3.15 -5.18 11.73
CA PHE A 93 -3.63 -5.95 10.57
C PHE A 93 -3.90 -5.10 9.32
N GLY A 94 -4.57 -3.95 9.49
CA GLY A 94 -4.86 -3.06 8.35
C GLY A 94 -3.62 -2.51 7.64
N HIS A 95 -2.46 -2.37 8.33
CA HIS A 95 -1.21 -1.97 7.68
C HIS A 95 -0.64 -3.13 6.83
N TYR A 96 -0.66 -4.36 7.34
CA TYR A 96 -0.28 -5.54 6.56
C TYR A 96 -1.14 -5.69 5.31
N LEU A 97 -2.46 -5.58 5.46
CA LEU A 97 -3.38 -5.66 4.33
C LEU A 97 -3.11 -4.57 3.29
N HIS A 98 -2.87 -3.32 3.73
CA HIS A 98 -2.56 -2.19 2.86
C HIS A 98 -1.31 -2.43 2.02
N GLU A 99 -0.21 -2.81 2.66
CA GLU A 99 1.06 -3.04 1.96
C GLU A 99 1.00 -4.28 1.05
N LEU A 100 0.33 -5.34 1.47
CA LEU A 100 0.14 -6.51 0.62
C LEU A 100 -0.75 -6.22 -0.60
N ILE A 101 -1.71 -5.29 -0.50
CA ILE A 101 -2.47 -4.79 -1.65
C ILE A 101 -1.54 -4.02 -2.60
N HIS A 102 -0.60 -3.21 -2.11
CA HIS A 102 0.42 -2.61 -2.97
C HIS A 102 1.19 -3.67 -3.77
N GLY A 103 1.48 -4.83 -3.17
CA GLY A 103 2.18 -5.93 -3.83
C GLY A 103 1.43 -6.59 -5.00
N ILE A 104 0.14 -6.31 -5.17
CA ILE A 104 -0.67 -6.80 -6.30
C ILE A 104 -1.06 -5.71 -7.31
N ILE A 105 -0.97 -4.43 -6.94
CA ILE A 105 -1.23 -3.30 -7.83
C ILE A 105 -0.09 -3.17 -8.83
N ILE A 106 -0.41 -2.96 -10.11
CA ILE A 106 0.61 -2.83 -11.15
C ILE A 106 1.49 -1.59 -10.94
N LYS A 107 2.79 -1.76 -11.16
CA LYS A 107 3.82 -0.72 -10.96
C LYS A 107 3.60 0.54 -11.82
N ASN A 108 3.01 0.40 -13.02
CA ASN A 108 2.89 1.49 -13.99
C ASN A 108 1.84 2.55 -13.62
N HIS A 109 1.04 2.33 -12.59
CA HIS A 109 0.16 3.37 -12.06
C HIS A 109 0.97 4.48 -11.38
N SER A 110 0.48 5.71 -11.42
CA SER A 110 1.06 6.83 -10.67
C SER A 110 1.09 6.50 -9.16
N GLN A 111 1.99 7.11 -8.40
CA GLN A 111 2.03 6.91 -6.96
C GLN A 111 0.70 7.28 -6.30
N GLN A 112 0.09 8.39 -6.72
CA GLN A 112 -1.19 8.84 -6.17
C GLN A 112 -2.29 7.80 -6.39
N LEU A 113 -2.35 7.21 -7.57
CA LEU A 113 -3.32 6.16 -7.89
C LEU A 113 -3.03 4.88 -7.11
N ARG A 114 -1.77 4.44 -7.01
CA ARG A 114 -1.38 3.26 -6.23
C ARG A 114 -1.79 3.39 -4.76
N GLU A 115 -1.45 4.51 -4.14
CA GLU A 115 -1.84 4.80 -2.75
C GLU A 115 -3.37 4.83 -2.60
N GLY A 116 -4.05 5.53 -3.51
CA GLY A 116 -5.50 5.63 -3.48
C GLY A 116 -6.21 4.29 -3.62
N LEU A 117 -5.73 3.42 -4.52
CA LEU A 117 -6.24 2.06 -4.71
C LEU A 117 -5.98 1.20 -3.48
N ALA A 118 -4.75 1.24 -2.93
CA ALA A 118 -4.41 0.47 -1.74
C ALA A 118 -5.28 0.88 -0.54
N TRP A 119 -5.47 2.18 -0.29
CA TRP A 119 -6.39 2.67 0.75
C TRP A 119 -7.84 2.30 0.49
N TYR A 120 -8.31 2.46 -0.75
CA TYR A 120 -9.68 2.12 -1.12
C TYR A 120 -10.01 0.67 -0.82
N PHE A 121 -9.19 -0.25 -1.30
CA PHE A 121 -9.42 -1.68 -1.09
C PHE A 121 -9.16 -2.11 0.35
N THR A 122 -8.17 -1.54 1.05
CA THR A 122 -7.97 -1.80 2.48
C THR A 122 -9.22 -1.46 3.28
N LEU A 123 -9.81 -0.29 3.06
CA LEU A 123 -11.00 0.14 3.78
C LEU A 123 -12.24 -0.68 3.40
N LYS A 124 -12.38 -1.03 2.14
CA LYS A 124 -13.46 -1.89 1.65
C LYS A 124 -13.39 -3.30 2.26
N LEU A 125 -12.21 -3.90 2.26
CA LEU A 125 -12.00 -5.26 2.76
C LEU A 125 -12.00 -5.35 4.29
N THR A 126 -11.84 -4.22 4.98
CA THR A 126 -11.98 -4.12 6.45
C THR A 126 -13.31 -3.50 6.88
N GLU A 127 -14.27 -3.33 5.98
CA GLU A 127 -15.57 -2.77 6.31
C GLU A 127 -16.28 -3.60 7.39
N GLY A 128 -16.82 -2.92 8.39
CA GLY A 128 -17.42 -3.58 9.55
C GLY A 128 -16.44 -4.00 10.65
N CYS A 129 -15.13 -4.02 10.40
CA CYS A 129 -14.11 -4.45 11.34
C CYS A 129 -13.41 -3.26 12.00
N ARG A 130 -14.05 -2.57 12.95
CA ARG A 130 -13.49 -1.36 13.61
C ARG A 130 -12.09 -1.54 14.22
N TYR A 131 -11.78 -2.74 14.72
CA TYR A 131 -10.48 -3.04 15.37
C TYR A 131 -9.35 -3.29 14.39
N VAL A 132 -9.66 -3.58 13.13
CA VAL A 132 -8.69 -3.90 12.08
C VAL A 132 -8.44 -2.73 11.14
N ARG A 133 -9.37 -1.77 11.08
CA ARG A 133 -9.25 -0.62 10.19
C ARG A 133 -8.07 0.26 10.60
N PRO A 134 -7.13 0.53 9.70
CA PRO A 134 -6.00 1.41 10.02
C PRO A 134 -6.51 2.83 10.29
N LYS A 135 -5.93 3.49 11.29
CA LYS A 135 -6.11 4.94 11.46
C LYS A 135 -5.16 5.64 10.49
N TYR A 136 -5.69 6.58 9.76
CA TYR A 136 -4.91 7.38 8.81
C TYR A 136 -5.22 8.87 8.98
N PRO A 137 -4.28 9.77 8.65
CA PRO A 137 -4.49 11.21 8.68
C PRO A 137 -5.58 11.65 7.70
N SER A 138 -6.33 12.70 8.01
CA SER A 138 -7.44 13.21 7.19
C SER A 138 -7.02 13.63 5.78
N TRP A 139 -5.76 14.02 5.58
CA TRP A 139 -5.26 14.38 4.25
C TRP A 139 -5.25 13.20 3.26
N ILE A 140 -5.19 11.96 3.76
CA ILE A 140 -5.32 10.75 2.92
C ILE A 140 -6.68 10.68 2.26
N ASP A 141 -7.77 11.07 2.97
CA ASP A 141 -9.12 11.10 2.39
C ASP A 141 -9.17 12.02 1.16
N ASN A 142 -8.62 13.22 1.26
CA ASN A 142 -8.71 14.21 0.19
C ASN A 142 -7.76 13.90 -0.97
N LEU A 143 -6.54 13.47 -0.66
CA LEU A 143 -5.48 13.34 -1.65
C LEU A 143 -5.54 12.02 -2.43
N TYR A 144 -5.95 10.94 -1.76
CA TYR A 144 -5.90 9.60 -2.34
C TYR A 144 -7.28 8.96 -2.45
N LEU A 145 -7.99 8.92 -1.32
CA LEU A 145 -9.17 8.08 -1.19
C LEU A 145 -10.40 8.67 -1.89
N TYR A 146 -10.64 9.98 -1.75
CA TYR A 146 -11.81 10.62 -2.37
C TYR A 146 -11.80 10.55 -3.90
N PRO A 147 -10.68 10.86 -4.60
CA PRO A 147 -10.62 10.70 -6.06
C PRO A 147 -10.84 9.25 -6.51
N VAL A 148 -10.26 8.25 -5.80
CA VAL A 148 -10.48 6.83 -6.13
C VAL A 148 -11.90 6.38 -5.84
N LYS A 149 -12.54 6.83 -4.76
CA LYS A 149 -13.97 6.58 -4.51
C LYS A 149 -14.85 7.13 -5.63
N LYS A 150 -14.49 8.31 -6.16
CA LYS A 150 -15.20 8.91 -7.29
C LYS A 150 -14.99 8.09 -8.57
N LEU A 151 -13.76 7.69 -8.84
CA LEU A 151 -13.44 6.78 -9.94
C LEU A 151 -14.25 5.48 -9.83
N ALA A 152 -14.25 4.83 -8.65
CA ALA A 152 -15.01 3.61 -8.40
C ALA A 152 -16.52 3.75 -8.68
N ARG A 153 -17.11 4.91 -8.35
CA ARG A 153 -18.54 5.19 -8.65
C ARG A 153 -18.82 5.31 -10.15
N ILE A 154 -17.84 5.76 -10.92
CA ILE A 154 -17.98 5.94 -12.38
C ILE A 154 -17.82 4.61 -13.11
N ILE A 155 -16.77 3.84 -12.77
CA ILE A 155 -16.41 2.63 -13.52
C ILE A 155 -16.89 1.32 -12.87
N GLY A 156 -17.33 1.38 -11.62
CA GLY A 156 -17.70 0.20 -10.83
C GLY A 156 -16.51 -0.49 -10.17
N ASP A 157 -16.78 -1.20 -9.08
CA ASP A 157 -15.75 -1.85 -8.25
C ASP A 157 -15.04 -3.00 -8.96
N ASP A 158 -15.78 -3.80 -9.74
CA ASP A 158 -15.19 -4.93 -10.45
C ASP A 158 -14.21 -4.47 -11.52
N PHE A 159 -14.57 -3.42 -12.27
CA PHE A 159 -13.64 -2.86 -13.25
C PHE A 159 -12.44 -2.19 -12.57
N LEU A 160 -12.66 -1.47 -11.44
CA LEU A 160 -11.56 -0.86 -10.67
C LEU A 160 -10.58 -1.93 -10.15
N LYS A 161 -11.10 -3.08 -9.70
CA LYS A 161 -10.29 -4.23 -9.29
C LYS A 161 -9.45 -4.76 -10.45
N ASP A 162 -10.05 -5.00 -11.60
CA ASP A 162 -9.33 -5.47 -12.79
C ASP A 162 -8.31 -4.45 -13.28
N PHE A 163 -8.64 -3.16 -13.24
CA PHE A 163 -7.73 -2.08 -13.56
C PHE A 163 -6.52 -2.03 -12.61
N ALA A 164 -6.73 -2.18 -11.30
CA ALA A 164 -5.64 -2.26 -10.32
C ALA A 164 -4.66 -3.40 -10.63
N LEU A 165 -5.17 -4.52 -11.15
CA LEU A 165 -4.39 -5.69 -11.58
C LEU A 165 -3.81 -5.57 -13.01
N GLY A 166 -4.02 -4.44 -13.69
CA GLY A 166 -3.55 -4.23 -15.06
C GLY A 166 -4.33 -4.97 -16.14
N LYS A 167 -5.55 -5.41 -15.85
CA LYS A 167 -6.42 -6.14 -16.80
C LYS A 167 -7.35 -5.23 -17.62
N GLY A 168 -7.42 -3.95 -17.29
CA GLY A 168 -8.27 -2.97 -17.96
C GLY A 168 -7.50 -1.73 -18.38
N VAL A 169 -8.02 -1.00 -19.37
CA VAL A 169 -7.49 0.29 -19.82
C VAL A 169 -8.54 1.36 -19.53
N ILE A 170 -8.10 2.48 -19.00
CA ILE A 170 -8.92 3.66 -18.71
C ILE A 170 -8.53 4.77 -19.69
N GLN A 171 -9.52 5.45 -20.26
CA GLN A 171 -9.33 6.70 -20.99
C GLN A 171 -9.41 7.85 -20.00
N GLU A 172 -8.26 8.39 -19.61
CA GLU A 172 -8.11 9.35 -18.51
C GLU A 172 -8.85 10.67 -18.77
N ASP A 173 -8.88 11.12 -20.01
CA ASP A 173 -9.55 12.34 -20.49
C ASP A 173 -11.08 12.29 -20.38
N ALA A 174 -11.66 11.11 -20.24
CA ALA A 174 -13.10 10.93 -20.05
C ALA A 174 -13.60 11.26 -18.62
N PHE A 175 -12.69 11.51 -17.67
CA PHE A 175 -13.05 11.73 -16.28
C PHE A 175 -13.05 13.21 -15.87
N PRO A 176 -13.75 13.56 -14.75
CA PRO A 176 -13.63 14.89 -14.16
C PRO A 176 -12.18 15.23 -13.76
N PRO A 177 -11.78 16.52 -13.77
CA PRO A 177 -10.41 16.96 -13.53
C PRO A 177 -9.78 16.40 -12.24
N ASP A 178 -10.53 16.32 -11.16
CA ASP A 178 -10.07 15.79 -9.87
C ASP A 178 -9.80 14.28 -9.90
N VAL A 179 -10.42 13.54 -10.81
CA VAL A 179 -10.13 12.13 -11.06
C VAL A 179 -8.95 11.98 -12.02
N GLN A 180 -8.84 12.87 -13.03
CA GLN A 180 -7.68 12.89 -13.93
C GLN A 180 -6.35 13.10 -13.19
N GLU A 181 -6.37 13.86 -12.09
CA GLU A 181 -5.19 14.08 -11.24
C GLU A 181 -4.57 12.78 -10.71
N LEU A 182 -5.36 11.70 -10.55
CA LEU A 182 -4.84 10.39 -10.14
C LEU A 182 -3.82 9.80 -11.12
N PHE A 183 -3.88 10.20 -12.38
CA PHE A 183 -3.04 9.67 -13.46
C PHE A 183 -1.82 10.54 -13.77
N LEU A 184 -1.68 11.69 -13.09
CA LEU A 184 -0.56 12.58 -13.31
C LEU A 184 0.78 11.95 -12.89
N PRO A 185 1.89 12.28 -13.57
CA PRO A 185 3.23 11.87 -13.18
C PRO A 185 3.59 12.28 -11.75
N GLU A 186 4.48 11.54 -11.10
CA GLU A 186 4.89 11.76 -9.70
C GLU A 186 5.39 13.18 -9.41
N GLU A 187 6.00 13.83 -10.38
CA GLU A 187 6.51 15.20 -10.26
C GLU A 187 5.41 16.21 -9.87
N PHE A 188 4.23 16.07 -10.44
CA PHE A 188 3.06 16.91 -10.09
C PHE A 188 2.52 16.60 -8.69
N TYR A 189 2.60 15.36 -8.25
CA TYR A 189 2.19 14.94 -6.93
C TYR A 189 3.01 15.62 -5.82
N TYR A 190 4.34 15.60 -5.94
CA TYR A 190 5.23 16.24 -4.94
C TYR A 190 5.09 17.76 -4.94
N ALA A 191 4.85 18.39 -6.08
CA ALA A 191 4.57 19.82 -6.14
C ALA A 191 3.30 20.15 -5.32
N LYS A 192 2.21 19.42 -5.51
CA LYS A 192 0.94 19.64 -4.80
C LYS A 192 1.04 19.40 -3.28
N LYS A 193 1.82 18.40 -2.85
CA LYS A 193 2.06 18.10 -1.44
C LYS A 193 2.79 19.23 -0.72
N ARG A 194 3.69 19.94 -1.40
CA ARG A 194 4.42 21.11 -0.85
C ARG A 194 3.53 22.33 -0.58
N TYR A 195 2.45 22.50 -1.34
CA TYR A 195 1.54 23.64 -1.20
C TYR A 195 0.41 23.41 -0.18
N ASN A 196 0.20 22.15 0.27
CA ASN A 196 -0.88 21.78 1.19
C ASN A 196 -0.39 21.47 2.62
N ASN A 197 0.91 21.61 2.90
CA ASN A 197 1.54 21.60 4.23
C ASN A 197 1.96 23.01 4.63
#